data_98f4679c5276823b547f956c58a059eb
#
_entry.id   98f4679c5276823b547f956c58a059eb
#
_cell.length_a   1.000
_cell.length_b   1.000
_cell.length_c   1.000
_cell.angle_alpha   90.00
_cell.angle_beta   90.00
_cell.angle_gamma   90.00
#
_symmetry.space_group_name_H-M   'P 1'
#
loop_
_entity.id
_entity.type
_entity.pdbx_description
1 polymer ?
#
loop_
_entity_poly.entity_id
_entity_poly.type
_entity_poly.pdbx_seq_one_letter_code
_entity_poly.pdbx_strand_id
1 'polypeptide(L)'
;MTKYSAEEILDAAGNLSCAPTVVIELNTLIGKAEVNINEILSLVEKDQGVVSRVFKVANSSFYGRAKKAESLKDAIVTLGLRGLQFLVIEHAMKNIMKDLKTKDDFLWKHTMQVSAASMILAKHLQRNLFNDAAVSGIIHDIGKAFIINVYPDAYLTLQQEVKEKQIDAIDAEIKIFGFDHTIIGELITNKWNFPQRLIDVIHYHHSFDSVKEFPAGSQRLIEIVKLADILENKYYAHAVLSKKDIEENDFSMKLFAGKEDQVESILEEISCEFCIGK
;
A
#
# COMPACT_ATOMS: atom_id res chain seq x y z
N MET A 1 -27.91 -4.40 17.63
CA MET A 1 -26.57 -3.93 17.96
C MET A 1 -25.60 -4.84 17.22
N THR A 2 -24.76 -4.28 16.38
CA THR A 2 -23.71 -5.04 15.70
C THR A 2 -22.74 -5.59 16.74
N LYS A 3 -22.37 -6.86 16.61
CA LYS A 3 -21.43 -7.56 17.50
C LYS A 3 -19.99 -6.98 17.43
N TYR A 4 -19.72 -6.20 16.40
CA TYR A 4 -18.40 -5.64 16.05
C TYR A 4 -18.49 -4.12 15.93
N SER A 5 -17.43 -3.40 16.31
CA SER A 5 -17.39 -1.94 16.31
C SER A 5 -16.13 -1.42 15.61
N ALA A 6 -16.32 -0.47 14.71
CA ALA A 6 -15.21 0.27 14.10
C ALA A 6 -14.46 1.11 15.15
N GLU A 7 -15.16 1.60 16.19
CA GLU A 7 -14.56 2.35 17.29
C GLU A 7 -13.57 1.50 18.08
N GLU A 8 -13.89 0.22 18.37
CA GLU A 8 -12.97 -0.71 19.05
C GLU A 8 -11.69 -0.91 18.22
N ILE A 9 -11.81 -0.98 16.89
CA ILE A 9 -10.64 -1.10 16.01
C ILE A 9 -9.80 0.17 16.05
N LEU A 10 -10.44 1.35 16.03
CA LEU A 10 -9.75 2.64 16.10
C LEU A 10 -9.07 2.86 17.47
N ASP A 11 -9.69 2.44 18.56
CA ASP A 11 -9.12 2.50 19.90
C ASP A 11 -7.93 1.54 20.02
N ALA A 12 -8.06 0.32 19.47
CA ALA A 12 -6.95 -0.62 19.37
C ALA A 12 -5.81 -0.03 18.53
N ALA A 13 -6.10 0.63 17.40
CA ALA A 13 -5.11 1.32 16.58
C ALA A 13 -4.41 2.47 17.32
N GLY A 14 -5.10 3.14 18.25
CA GLY A 14 -4.53 4.19 19.11
C GLY A 14 -3.71 3.64 20.28
N ASN A 15 -4.06 2.46 20.77
CA ASN A 15 -3.41 1.77 21.89
C ASN A 15 -2.32 0.78 21.44
N LEU A 16 -2.27 0.42 20.16
CA LEU A 16 -1.14 -0.32 19.64
C LEU A 16 0.10 0.53 19.88
N SER A 17 1.06 -0.02 20.63
CA SER A 17 2.44 0.48 20.72
C SER A 17 3.09 0.66 19.34
N CYS A 18 2.33 0.43 18.32
CA CYS A 18 2.58 0.46 16.89
C CYS A 18 1.83 1.56 16.12
N ALA A 19 1.12 2.54 16.75
CA ALA A 19 0.85 3.78 16.01
C ALA A 19 2.24 4.37 15.71
N PRO A 20 2.73 4.29 14.46
CA PRO A 20 4.13 4.61 14.25
C PRO A 20 4.23 6.13 14.37
N THR A 21 4.57 6.59 15.56
CA THR A 21 4.79 8.01 15.84
C THR A 21 5.64 8.63 14.73
N VAL A 22 6.63 7.87 14.26
CA VAL A 22 7.49 8.25 13.12
C VAL A 22 6.71 8.47 11.82
N VAL A 23 5.70 7.64 11.50
CA VAL A 23 4.85 7.83 10.30
C VAL A 23 4.02 9.10 10.43
N ILE A 24 3.34 9.28 11.57
CA ILE A 24 2.47 10.44 11.82
C ILE A 24 3.28 11.75 11.78
N GLU A 25 4.41 11.79 12.50
CA GLU A 25 5.29 12.96 12.54
C GLU A 25 5.89 13.23 11.15
N LEU A 26 6.34 12.20 10.42
CA LEU A 26 6.90 12.36 9.08
C LEU A 26 5.85 12.88 8.09
N ASN A 27 4.63 12.33 8.10
CA ASN A 27 3.55 12.82 7.24
C ASN A 27 3.24 14.29 7.54
N THR A 28 3.20 14.66 8.83
CA THR A 28 3.00 16.04 9.26
C THR A 28 4.13 16.97 8.77
N LEU A 29 5.39 16.55 8.89
CA LEU A 29 6.55 17.33 8.44
C LEU A 29 6.57 17.51 6.92
N ILE A 30 6.30 16.45 6.17
CA ILE A 30 6.25 16.49 4.69
C ILE A 30 5.08 17.34 4.20
N GLY A 31 3.98 17.41 4.94
CA GLY A 31 2.81 18.22 4.60
C GLY A 31 2.96 19.73 4.84
N LYS A 32 4.03 20.18 5.52
CA LYS A 32 4.30 21.62 5.75
C LYS A 32 4.63 22.33 4.43
N ALA A 33 4.28 23.61 4.33
CA ALA A 33 4.62 24.45 3.18
C ALA A 33 6.15 24.59 3.01
N GLU A 34 6.90 24.63 4.11
CA GLU A 34 8.36 24.59 4.14
C GLU A 34 8.83 23.37 4.93
N VAL A 35 9.55 22.48 4.26
CA VAL A 35 10.05 21.25 4.85
C VAL A 35 11.44 21.48 5.45
N ASN A 36 11.57 21.30 6.76
CA ASN A 36 12.86 21.38 7.45
C ASN A 36 13.53 19.99 7.50
N ILE A 37 14.60 19.81 6.74
CA ILE A 37 15.34 18.55 6.67
C ILE A 37 15.94 18.15 8.04
N ASN A 38 16.29 19.10 8.90
CA ASN A 38 16.88 18.79 10.20
C ASN A 38 15.82 18.19 11.16
N GLU A 39 14.55 18.64 11.08
CA GLU A 39 13.45 18.02 11.83
C GLU A 39 13.24 16.56 11.39
N ILE A 40 13.30 16.31 10.07
CA ILE A 40 13.19 14.95 9.52
C ILE A 40 14.36 14.08 9.95
N LEU A 41 15.60 14.57 9.91
CA LEU A 41 16.77 13.85 10.39
C LEU A 41 16.60 13.44 11.85
N SER A 42 16.28 14.41 12.72
CA SER A 42 16.07 14.16 14.16
C SER A 42 14.93 13.18 14.44
N LEU A 43 13.92 13.11 13.57
CA LEU A 43 12.84 12.16 13.68
C LEU A 43 13.31 10.76 13.31
N VAL A 44 13.96 10.60 12.16
CA VAL A 44 14.40 9.30 11.62
C VAL A 44 15.49 8.68 12.50
N GLU A 45 16.39 9.48 13.08
CA GLU A 45 17.47 9.03 13.98
C GLU A 45 16.97 8.31 15.23
N LYS A 46 15.70 8.53 15.63
CA LYS A 46 15.10 7.85 16.78
C LYS A 46 14.80 6.36 16.52
N ASP A 47 14.74 5.94 15.26
CA ASP A 47 14.42 4.56 14.85
C ASP A 47 15.59 3.92 14.09
N GLN A 48 16.36 3.09 14.79
CA GLN A 48 17.52 2.38 14.24
C GLN A 48 17.15 1.46 13.06
N GLY A 49 15.95 0.88 13.06
CA GLY A 49 15.46 0.03 11.98
C GLY A 49 15.26 0.83 10.70
N VAL A 50 14.63 2.00 10.81
CA VAL A 50 14.47 2.94 9.70
C VAL A 50 15.81 3.45 9.21
N VAL A 51 16.72 3.88 10.10
CA VAL A 51 18.07 4.35 9.73
C VAL A 51 18.82 3.29 8.92
N SER A 52 18.84 2.05 9.41
CA SER A 52 19.51 0.93 8.72
C SER A 52 18.91 0.69 7.33
N ARG A 53 17.59 0.73 7.21
CA ARG A 53 16.88 0.54 5.94
C ARG A 53 17.19 1.66 4.95
N VAL A 54 17.17 2.92 5.40
CA VAL A 54 17.49 4.11 4.61
C VAL A 54 18.90 3.99 4.00
N PHE A 55 19.92 3.64 4.79
CA PHE A 55 21.29 3.44 4.27
C PHE A 55 21.37 2.28 3.28
N LYS A 56 20.72 1.15 3.60
CA LYS A 56 20.73 -0.04 2.72
C LYS A 56 20.14 0.30 1.35
N VAL A 57 19.01 0.97 1.30
CA VAL A 57 18.32 1.29 0.04
C VAL A 57 19.02 2.40 -0.72
N ALA A 58 19.45 3.48 -0.06
CA ALA A 58 20.20 4.57 -0.68
C ALA A 58 21.52 4.12 -1.33
N ASN A 59 22.13 3.06 -0.77
CA ASN A 59 23.38 2.47 -1.28
C ASN A 59 23.18 1.28 -2.23
N SER A 60 21.93 0.97 -2.58
CA SER A 60 21.63 -0.09 -3.55
C SER A 60 22.02 0.33 -4.98
N SER A 61 22.22 -0.67 -5.85
CA SER A 61 22.49 -0.46 -7.28
C SER A 61 21.37 0.30 -8.00
N PHE A 62 20.16 0.26 -7.46
CA PHE A 62 19.00 0.98 -8.01
C PHE A 62 19.24 2.50 -8.11
N TYR A 63 19.91 3.10 -7.11
CA TYR A 63 20.21 4.54 -7.11
C TYR A 63 21.52 4.89 -7.84
N GLY A 64 22.29 3.89 -8.31
CA GLY A 64 23.42 4.05 -9.23
C GLY A 64 24.50 5.05 -8.78
N ARG A 65 24.69 5.25 -7.47
CA ARG A 65 25.67 6.22 -6.94
C ARG A 65 27.10 5.74 -7.15
N ALA A 66 27.94 6.62 -7.66
CA ALA A 66 29.38 6.38 -7.74
C ALA A 66 30.03 6.26 -6.34
N LYS A 67 29.47 6.93 -5.32
CA LYS A 67 29.96 6.93 -3.94
C LYS A 67 28.80 6.61 -2.99
N LYS A 68 29.07 5.76 -1.98
CA LYS A 68 28.10 5.42 -0.94
C LYS A 68 27.70 6.67 -0.13
N ALA A 69 26.47 6.70 0.36
CA ALA A 69 26.02 7.72 1.31
C ALA A 69 26.81 7.58 2.62
N GLU A 70 27.48 8.65 3.05
CA GLU A 70 28.31 8.68 4.26
C GLU A 70 27.54 9.21 5.47
N SER A 71 26.42 9.92 5.25
CA SER A 71 25.56 10.46 6.29
C SER A 71 24.09 10.11 6.05
N LEU A 72 23.28 10.14 7.11
CA LEU A 72 21.84 9.96 6.99
C LEU A 72 21.23 11.05 6.10
N LYS A 73 21.74 12.27 6.16
CA LYS A 73 21.34 13.36 5.28
C LYS A 73 21.60 13.03 3.81
N ASP A 74 22.81 12.50 3.48
CA ASP A 74 23.13 12.11 2.09
C ASP A 74 22.20 10.98 1.60
N ALA A 75 21.91 10.02 2.47
CA ALA A 75 21.01 8.92 2.17
C ALA A 75 19.59 9.45 1.90
N ILE A 76 19.06 10.34 2.75
CA ILE A 76 17.73 10.94 2.58
C ILE A 76 17.68 11.83 1.32
N VAL A 77 18.71 12.62 1.03
CA VAL A 77 18.79 13.41 -0.21
C VAL A 77 18.77 12.49 -1.44
N THR A 78 19.42 11.34 -1.38
CA THR A 78 19.43 10.34 -2.46
C THR A 78 18.04 9.74 -2.71
N LEU A 79 17.35 9.36 -1.66
CA LEU A 79 16.02 8.77 -1.72
C LEU A 79 14.93 9.80 -2.08
N GLY A 80 15.15 11.05 -1.69
CA GLY A 80 14.11 12.08 -1.65
C GLY A 80 13.09 11.82 -0.52
N LEU A 81 12.26 12.84 -0.23
CA LEU A 81 11.28 12.75 0.86
C LEU A 81 10.22 11.66 0.64
N ARG A 82 9.82 11.43 -0.60
CA ARG A 82 8.84 10.39 -0.93
C ARG A 82 9.41 8.98 -0.81
N GLY A 83 10.68 8.79 -1.21
CA GLY A 83 11.38 7.51 -0.98
C GLY A 83 11.59 7.23 0.51
N LEU A 84 11.92 8.25 1.30
CA LEU A 84 11.99 8.13 2.75
C LEU A 84 10.62 7.77 3.34
N GLN A 85 9.54 8.46 2.93
CA GLN A 85 8.17 8.18 3.38
C GLN A 85 7.80 6.71 3.12
N PHE A 86 8.09 6.19 1.92
CA PHE A 86 7.89 4.79 1.58
C PHE A 86 8.60 3.85 2.56
N LEU A 87 9.90 4.08 2.83
CA LEU A 87 10.68 3.20 3.72
C LEU A 87 10.18 3.23 5.17
N VAL A 88 9.77 4.39 5.66
CA VAL A 88 9.20 4.54 7.01
C VAL A 88 7.87 3.79 7.11
N ILE A 89 7.01 3.92 6.11
CA ILE A 89 5.71 3.25 6.06
C ILE A 89 5.91 1.73 5.89
N GLU A 90 6.80 1.29 5.00
CA GLU A 90 7.14 -0.14 4.83
C GLU A 90 7.60 -0.76 6.15
N HIS A 91 8.50 -0.07 6.88
CA HIS A 91 8.98 -0.53 8.17
C HIS A 91 7.86 -0.65 9.21
N ALA A 92 6.99 0.37 9.28
CA ALA A 92 5.85 0.39 10.19
C ALA A 92 4.83 -0.72 9.87
N MET A 93 4.45 -0.87 8.60
CA MET A 93 3.51 -1.91 8.16
C MET A 93 4.05 -3.31 8.42
N LYS A 94 5.34 -3.53 8.17
CA LYS A 94 5.99 -4.82 8.49
C LYS A 94 5.89 -5.15 9.97
N ASN A 95 6.08 -4.19 10.86
CA ASN A 95 5.97 -4.40 12.30
C ASN A 95 4.51 -4.69 12.70
N ILE A 96 3.54 -3.92 12.19
CA ILE A 96 2.11 -4.15 12.42
C ILE A 96 1.72 -5.56 11.99
N MET A 97 2.10 -5.97 10.79
CA MET A 97 1.71 -7.27 10.23
C MET A 97 2.44 -8.45 10.90
N LYS A 98 3.68 -8.26 11.37
CA LYS A 98 4.41 -9.27 12.14
C LYS A 98 3.72 -9.64 13.45
N ASP A 99 3.06 -8.66 14.07
CA ASP A 99 2.39 -8.82 15.36
C ASP A 99 0.93 -9.30 15.22
N LEU A 100 0.46 -9.55 13.97
CA LEU A 100 -0.88 -10.07 13.73
C LEU A 100 -1.04 -11.46 14.40
N LYS A 101 -2.20 -11.66 15.01
CA LYS A 101 -2.55 -12.91 15.72
C LYS A 101 -2.71 -14.10 14.76
N THR A 102 -2.93 -13.86 13.48
CA THR A 102 -2.89 -14.89 12.44
C THR A 102 -1.44 -15.04 11.99
N LYS A 103 -0.91 -16.26 12.08
CA LYS A 103 0.49 -16.57 11.68
C LYS A 103 0.70 -16.59 10.16
N ASP A 104 -0.18 -15.97 9.40
CA ASP A 104 -0.14 -16.01 7.95
C ASP A 104 0.56 -14.74 7.41
N ASP A 105 1.73 -14.93 6.80
CA ASP A 105 2.46 -13.86 6.11
C ASP A 105 1.77 -13.42 4.79
N PHE A 106 0.60 -13.98 4.49
CA PHE A 106 -0.11 -13.75 3.23
C PHE A 106 -0.40 -12.26 3.00
N LEU A 107 -0.97 -11.57 4.01
CA LEU A 107 -1.33 -10.15 3.86
C LEU A 107 -0.09 -9.28 3.62
N TRP A 108 1.02 -9.55 4.33
CA TRP A 108 2.29 -8.84 4.11
C TRP A 108 2.80 -9.06 2.68
N LYS A 109 2.81 -10.31 2.22
CA LYS A 109 3.26 -10.66 0.89
C LYS A 109 2.41 -10.01 -0.19
N HIS A 110 1.08 -10.09 -0.04
CA HIS A 110 0.10 -9.45 -0.91
C HIS A 110 0.38 -7.94 -1.05
N THR A 111 0.44 -7.21 0.06
CA THR A 111 0.66 -5.75 0.02
C THR A 111 2.01 -5.38 -0.60
N MET A 112 3.06 -6.18 -0.39
CA MET A 112 4.37 -5.95 -1.01
C MET A 112 4.32 -6.18 -2.52
N GLN A 113 3.63 -7.22 -2.98
CA GLN A 113 3.47 -7.52 -4.40
C GLN A 113 2.60 -6.47 -5.10
N VAL A 114 1.50 -6.05 -4.49
CA VAL A 114 0.67 -4.95 -5.00
C VAL A 114 1.45 -3.64 -5.06
N SER A 115 2.28 -3.35 -4.06
CA SER A 115 3.17 -2.18 -4.07
C SER A 115 4.14 -2.23 -5.25
N ALA A 116 4.81 -3.37 -5.46
CA ALA A 116 5.77 -3.53 -6.56
C ALA A 116 5.09 -3.42 -7.93
N ALA A 117 3.94 -4.07 -8.13
CA ALA A 117 3.14 -3.94 -9.35
C ALA A 117 2.67 -2.50 -9.60
N SER A 118 2.21 -1.81 -8.54
CA SER A 118 1.82 -0.40 -8.63
C SER A 118 2.99 0.50 -9.06
N MET A 119 4.20 0.25 -8.54
CA MET A 119 5.42 0.96 -8.95
C MET A 119 5.74 0.73 -10.43
N ILE A 120 5.66 -0.52 -10.90
CA ILE A 120 5.92 -0.88 -12.30
C ILE A 120 4.89 -0.21 -13.20
N LEU A 121 3.61 -0.32 -12.89
CA LEU A 121 2.54 0.35 -13.64
C LEU A 121 2.76 1.86 -13.68
N ALA A 122 3.02 2.51 -12.53
CA ALA A 122 3.27 3.94 -12.48
C ALA A 122 4.52 4.34 -13.27
N LYS A 123 5.61 3.57 -13.21
CA LYS A 123 6.85 3.80 -13.98
C LYS A 123 6.58 3.92 -15.48
N HIS A 124 5.73 3.06 -16.01
CA HIS A 124 5.41 3.01 -17.44
C HIS A 124 4.26 3.93 -17.82
N LEU A 125 3.24 4.05 -16.98
CA LEU A 125 2.00 4.76 -17.32
C LEU A 125 1.99 6.22 -16.85
N GLN A 126 2.51 6.51 -15.66
CA GLN A 126 2.50 7.86 -15.07
C GLN A 126 3.61 8.04 -14.02
N ARG A 127 4.84 8.25 -14.49
CA ARG A 127 6.07 8.24 -13.67
C ARG A 127 6.07 9.19 -12.46
N ASN A 128 5.35 10.30 -12.51
CA ASN A 128 5.24 11.23 -11.38
C ASN A 128 4.46 10.63 -10.20
N LEU A 129 3.70 9.54 -10.39
CA LEU A 129 2.98 8.81 -9.34
C LEU A 129 3.78 7.64 -8.75
N PHE A 130 5.00 7.36 -9.23
CA PHE A 130 5.80 6.20 -8.87
C PHE A 130 5.89 5.96 -7.35
N ASN A 131 6.28 6.98 -6.58
CA ASN A 131 6.43 6.87 -5.13
C ASN A 131 5.07 6.78 -4.41
N ASP A 132 4.06 7.51 -4.89
CA ASP A 132 2.72 7.45 -4.30
C ASP A 132 2.06 6.10 -4.57
N ALA A 133 2.27 5.51 -5.74
CA ALA A 133 1.83 4.18 -6.08
C ALA A 133 2.48 3.11 -5.19
N ALA A 134 3.79 3.25 -4.91
CA ALA A 134 4.50 2.37 -3.99
C ALA A 134 3.89 2.41 -2.58
N VAL A 135 3.69 3.62 -2.04
CA VAL A 135 3.10 3.81 -0.70
C VAL A 135 1.67 3.29 -0.68
N SER A 136 0.84 3.66 -1.67
CA SER A 136 -0.56 3.24 -1.73
C SER A 136 -0.70 1.72 -1.81
N GLY A 137 0.14 1.04 -2.59
CA GLY A 137 0.13 -0.42 -2.68
C GLY A 137 0.45 -1.13 -1.37
N ILE A 138 1.34 -0.54 -0.51
CA ILE A 138 1.60 -1.13 0.83
C ILE A 138 0.42 -0.93 1.78
N ILE A 139 -0.30 0.19 1.68
CA ILE A 139 -1.31 0.55 2.69
C ILE A 139 -2.75 0.33 2.24
N HIS A 140 -3.01 -0.05 0.98
CA HIS A 140 -4.38 -0.15 0.46
C HIS A 140 -5.28 -1.03 1.33
N ASP A 141 -4.73 -2.11 1.84
CA ASP A 141 -5.37 -3.12 2.68
C ASP A 141 -5.09 -2.96 4.19
N ILE A 142 -4.62 -1.80 4.63
CA ILE A 142 -4.27 -1.57 6.05
C ILE A 142 -5.43 -1.88 6.99
N GLY A 143 -6.66 -1.61 6.58
CA GLY A 143 -7.86 -1.92 7.37
C GLY A 143 -7.99 -3.40 7.69
N LYS A 144 -7.64 -4.30 6.76
CA LYS A 144 -7.63 -5.77 7.01
C LYS A 144 -6.71 -6.12 8.17
N ALA A 145 -5.49 -5.53 8.22
CA ALA A 145 -4.55 -5.78 9.31
C ALA A 145 -5.13 -5.44 10.68
N PHE A 146 -5.87 -4.32 10.77
CA PHE A 146 -6.48 -3.90 12.03
C PHE A 146 -7.72 -4.73 12.39
N ILE A 147 -8.56 -5.10 11.42
CA ILE A 147 -9.68 -6.02 11.65
C ILE A 147 -9.17 -7.38 12.18
N ILE A 148 -8.13 -7.93 11.54
CA ILE A 148 -7.49 -9.19 11.96
C ILE A 148 -6.96 -9.09 13.40
N ASN A 149 -6.35 -7.97 13.75
CA ASN A 149 -5.75 -7.81 15.08
C ASN A 149 -6.81 -7.76 16.19
N VAL A 150 -7.95 -7.13 15.94
CA VAL A 150 -9.03 -6.98 16.93
C VAL A 150 -9.98 -8.18 16.93
N TYR A 151 -10.33 -8.71 15.76
CA TYR A 151 -11.30 -9.77 15.57
C TYR A 151 -10.73 -10.97 14.78
N PRO A 152 -9.64 -11.62 15.24
CA PRO A 152 -8.95 -12.66 14.47
C PRO A 152 -9.85 -13.85 14.11
N ASP A 153 -10.66 -14.35 15.05
CA ASP A 153 -11.52 -15.51 14.80
C ASP A 153 -12.66 -15.21 13.82
N ALA A 154 -13.22 -14.00 13.90
CA ALA A 154 -14.24 -13.56 12.97
C ALA A 154 -13.67 -13.38 11.56
N TYR A 155 -12.44 -12.89 11.45
CA TYR A 155 -11.77 -12.75 10.15
C TYR A 155 -11.42 -14.11 9.52
N LEU A 156 -10.99 -15.09 10.31
CA LEU A 156 -10.80 -16.47 9.84
C LEU A 156 -12.11 -17.08 9.32
N THR A 157 -13.22 -16.85 10.02
CA THR A 157 -14.55 -17.28 9.56
C THR A 157 -14.93 -16.61 8.24
N LEU A 158 -14.65 -15.31 8.09
CA LEU A 158 -14.85 -14.56 6.84
C LEU A 158 -14.06 -15.18 5.69
N GLN A 159 -12.77 -15.44 5.88
CA GLN A 159 -11.92 -16.05 4.84
C GLN A 159 -12.46 -17.42 4.39
N GLN A 160 -12.95 -18.22 5.31
CA GLN A 160 -13.59 -19.51 4.99
C GLN A 160 -14.88 -19.29 4.17
N GLU A 161 -15.76 -18.37 4.59
CA GLU A 161 -17.00 -18.07 3.84
C GLU A 161 -16.71 -17.57 2.40
N VAL A 162 -15.75 -16.65 2.25
CA VAL A 162 -15.34 -16.15 0.94
C VAL A 162 -14.88 -17.30 0.04
N LYS A 163 -14.01 -18.17 0.58
CA LYS A 163 -13.45 -19.30 -0.17
C LYS A 163 -14.50 -20.36 -0.54
N GLU A 164 -15.36 -20.73 0.40
CA GLU A 164 -16.36 -21.81 0.21
C GLU A 164 -17.51 -21.36 -0.69
N LYS A 165 -17.97 -20.11 -0.51
CA LYS A 165 -19.16 -19.60 -1.21
C LYS A 165 -18.82 -18.81 -2.47
N GLN A 166 -17.52 -18.54 -2.74
CA GLN A 166 -17.05 -17.73 -3.87
C GLN A 166 -17.75 -16.35 -3.94
N ILE A 167 -17.95 -15.72 -2.77
CA ILE A 167 -18.56 -14.39 -2.64
C ILE A 167 -17.47 -13.32 -2.60
N ASP A 168 -17.83 -12.10 -2.92
CA ASP A 168 -16.95 -10.94 -2.82
C ASP A 168 -16.51 -10.71 -1.36
N ALA A 169 -15.25 -10.33 -1.15
CA ALA A 169 -14.69 -10.12 0.18
C ALA A 169 -15.32 -8.90 0.89
N ILE A 170 -15.59 -7.81 0.16
CA ILE A 170 -16.26 -6.61 0.67
C ILE A 170 -17.67 -6.96 1.17
N ASP A 171 -18.44 -7.70 0.35
CA ASP A 171 -19.79 -8.12 0.72
C ASP A 171 -19.78 -9.00 1.98
N ALA A 172 -18.79 -9.88 2.10
CA ALA A 172 -18.60 -10.72 3.28
C ALA A 172 -18.23 -9.89 4.53
N GLU A 173 -17.33 -8.92 4.40
CA GLU A 173 -16.94 -8.00 5.46
C GLU A 173 -18.14 -7.19 5.96
N ILE A 174 -18.89 -6.55 5.07
CA ILE A 174 -20.10 -5.78 5.40
C ILE A 174 -21.12 -6.67 6.11
N LYS A 175 -21.33 -7.90 5.62
CA LYS A 175 -22.29 -8.83 6.20
C LYS A 175 -21.90 -9.26 7.62
N ILE A 176 -20.61 -9.51 7.90
CA ILE A 176 -20.12 -10.01 9.19
C ILE A 176 -19.90 -8.86 10.17
N PHE A 177 -19.20 -7.82 9.76
CA PHE A 177 -18.78 -6.72 10.63
C PHE A 177 -19.73 -5.50 10.60
N GLY A 178 -20.49 -5.30 9.51
CA GLY A 178 -21.29 -4.10 9.27
C GLY A 178 -20.50 -2.96 8.61
N PHE A 179 -19.23 -3.19 8.29
CA PHE A 179 -18.31 -2.30 7.59
C PHE A 179 -17.25 -3.15 6.85
N ASP A 180 -16.56 -2.55 5.91
CA ASP A 180 -15.45 -3.18 5.20
C ASP A 180 -14.09 -2.60 5.60
N HIS A 181 -13.01 -3.21 5.11
CA HIS A 181 -11.64 -2.80 5.42
C HIS A 181 -11.28 -1.44 4.83
N THR A 182 -11.95 -0.97 3.77
CA THR A 182 -11.65 0.32 3.17
C THR A 182 -12.06 1.47 4.09
N ILE A 183 -13.20 1.34 4.76
CA ILE A 183 -13.68 2.28 5.79
C ILE A 183 -12.71 2.34 6.96
N ILE A 184 -12.28 1.19 7.47
CA ILE A 184 -11.32 1.12 8.59
C ILE A 184 -9.98 1.72 8.18
N GLY A 185 -9.48 1.39 6.98
CA GLY A 185 -8.25 1.92 6.43
C GLY A 185 -8.27 3.45 6.30
N GLU A 186 -9.36 4.00 5.78
CA GLU A 186 -9.59 5.45 5.68
C GLU A 186 -9.52 6.12 7.08
N LEU A 187 -10.25 5.60 8.05
CA LEU A 187 -10.28 6.17 9.41
C LEU A 187 -8.88 6.15 10.06
N ILE A 188 -8.13 5.06 9.90
CA ILE A 188 -6.76 4.93 10.43
C ILE A 188 -5.81 5.91 9.77
N THR A 189 -5.82 5.98 8.44
CA THR A 189 -4.89 6.82 7.68
C THR A 189 -5.20 8.31 7.82
N ASN A 190 -6.47 8.70 8.00
CA ASN A 190 -6.83 10.04 8.45
C ASN A 190 -6.20 10.38 9.80
N LYS A 191 -6.30 9.47 10.79
CA LYS A 191 -5.69 9.64 12.12
C LYS A 191 -4.16 9.72 12.07
N TRP A 192 -3.55 9.12 11.05
CA TRP A 192 -2.09 9.14 10.84
C TRP A 192 -1.61 10.26 9.90
N ASN A 193 -2.46 11.24 9.63
CA ASN A 193 -2.16 12.42 8.80
C ASN A 193 -1.61 12.09 7.40
N PHE A 194 -2.18 11.04 6.76
CA PHE A 194 -1.83 10.76 5.37
C PHE A 194 -2.37 11.85 4.44
N PRO A 195 -1.67 12.13 3.31
CA PRO A 195 -2.21 13.00 2.27
C PRO A 195 -3.52 12.45 1.69
N GLN A 196 -4.51 13.33 1.44
CA GLN A 196 -5.85 12.93 0.99
C GLN A 196 -5.84 11.98 -0.21
N ARG A 197 -4.98 12.21 -1.19
CA ARG A 197 -4.87 11.35 -2.38
C ARG A 197 -4.49 9.89 -2.07
N LEU A 198 -3.76 9.62 -0.98
CA LEU A 198 -3.43 8.26 -0.54
C LEU A 198 -4.61 7.65 0.22
N ILE A 199 -5.33 8.46 0.99
CA ILE A 199 -6.58 8.08 1.67
C ILE A 199 -7.64 7.71 0.63
N ASP A 200 -7.77 8.49 -0.45
CA ASP A 200 -8.68 8.21 -1.55
C ASP A 200 -8.42 6.83 -2.17
N VAL A 201 -7.15 6.43 -2.33
CA VAL A 201 -6.82 5.09 -2.83
C VAL A 201 -7.34 4.01 -1.89
N ILE A 202 -7.12 4.16 -0.59
CA ILE A 202 -7.54 3.17 0.41
C ILE A 202 -9.05 3.02 0.40
N HIS A 203 -9.78 4.13 0.34
CA HIS A 203 -11.23 4.11 0.35
C HIS A 203 -11.83 3.55 -0.94
N TYR A 204 -11.24 3.86 -2.11
CA TYR A 204 -11.89 3.63 -3.41
C TYR A 204 -11.27 2.53 -4.27
N HIS A 205 -10.22 1.81 -3.83
CA HIS A 205 -9.59 0.80 -4.68
C HIS A 205 -10.51 -0.38 -5.07
N HIS A 206 -11.58 -0.63 -4.32
CA HIS A 206 -12.65 -1.56 -4.70
C HIS A 206 -13.87 -0.89 -5.36
N SER A 207 -14.09 0.43 -5.14
CA SER A 207 -15.29 1.14 -5.60
C SER A 207 -15.00 1.92 -6.88
N PHE A 208 -15.44 1.42 -8.04
CA PHE A 208 -15.08 2.04 -9.32
C PHE A 208 -16.00 3.18 -9.76
N ASP A 209 -17.30 3.14 -9.44
CA ASP A 209 -18.28 4.08 -9.99
C ASP A 209 -18.17 5.53 -9.46
N SER A 210 -17.58 5.68 -8.27
CA SER A 210 -17.40 6.98 -7.60
C SER A 210 -16.10 7.71 -7.98
N VAL A 211 -15.16 7.04 -8.65
CA VAL A 211 -13.83 7.62 -9.01
C VAL A 211 -13.92 8.79 -9.99
N LYS A 212 -15.01 8.92 -10.74
CA LYS A 212 -15.21 10.01 -11.72
C LYS A 212 -15.30 11.40 -11.09
N GLU A 213 -15.58 11.48 -9.79
CA GLU A 213 -15.75 12.74 -9.05
C GLU A 213 -14.46 13.25 -8.42
N PHE A 214 -13.37 12.47 -8.49
CA PHE A 214 -12.11 12.81 -7.83
C PHE A 214 -11.17 13.66 -8.69
N PRO A 215 -10.26 14.44 -8.06
CA PRO A 215 -9.19 15.12 -8.79
C PRO A 215 -8.39 14.12 -9.63
N ALA A 216 -8.03 14.52 -10.86
CA ALA A 216 -7.37 13.64 -11.85
C ALA A 216 -6.12 12.91 -11.30
N GLY A 217 -5.39 13.51 -10.34
CA GLY A 217 -4.23 12.90 -9.69
C GLY A 217 -4.60 11.72 -8.78
N SER A 218 -5.69 11.79 -8.03
CA SER A 218 -6.17 10.68 -7.18
C SER A 218 -6.78 9.59 -8.05
N GLN A 219 -7.58 9.94 -9.05
CA GLN A 219 -8.20 8.97 -9.95
C GLN A 219 -7.18 8.02 -10.57
N ARG A 220 -6.11 8.57 -11.16
CA ARG A 220 -5.09 7.75 -11.84
C ARG A 220 -4.34 6.85 -10.87
N LEU A 221 -4.09 7.33 -9.66
CA LEU A 221 -3.44 6.55 -8.61
C LEU A 221 -4.34 5.40 -8.14
N ILE A 222 -5.64 5.65 -7.95
CA ILE A 222 -6.63 4.62 -7.60
C ILE A 222 -6.68 3.53 -8.68
N GLU A 223 -6.77 3.93 -9.96
CA GLU A 223 -6.78 3.00 -11.09
C GLU A 223 -5.52 2.12 -11.15
N ILE A 224 -4.34 2.70 -10.90
CA ILE A 224 -3.06 1.97 -10.88
C ILE A 224 -3.04 0.93 -9.77
N VAL A 225 -3.41 1.30 -8.54
CA VAL A 225 -3.37 0.38 -7.39
C VAL A 225 -4.43 -0.69 -7.52
N LYS A 226 -5.64 -0.34 -7.96
CA LYS A 226 -6.71 -1.30 -8.25
C LYS A 226 -6.28 -2.33 -9.30
N LEU A 227 -5.64 -1.89 -10.38
CA LEU A 227 -5.13 -2.83 -11.39
C LEU A 227 -4.03 -3.72 -10.81
N ALA A 228 -3.12 -3.18 -10.01
CA ALA A 228 -2.06 -3.95 -9.38
C ALA A 228 -2.62 -5.05 -8.46
N ASP A 229 -3.65 -4.74 -7.67
CA ASP A 229 -4.35 -5.69 -6.81
C ASP A 229 -5.05 -6.79 -7.63
N ILE A 230 -5.77 -6.43 -8.70
CA ILE A 230 -6.39 -7.39 -9.62
C ILE A 230 -5.34 -8.33 -10.23
N LEU A 231 -4.21 -7.78 -10.70
CA LEU A 231 -3.16 -8.58 -11.33
C LEU A 231 -2.48 -9.52 -10.33
N GLU A 232 -2.26 -9.08 -9.09
CA GLU A 232 -1.71 -9.95 -8.05
C GLU A 232 -2.65 -11.11 -7.73
N ASN A 233 -3.94 -10.85 -7.53
CA ASN A 233 -4.94 -11.88 -7.28
C ASN A 233 -5.04 -12.88 -8.45
N LYS A 234 -5.01 -12.41 -9.70
CA LYS A 234 -5.02 -13.30 -10.90
C LYS A 234 -3.73 -14.11 -11.00
N TYR A 235 -2.59 -13.51 -10.76
CA TYR A 235 -1.31 -14.23 -10.74
C TYR A 235 -1.30 -15.32 -9.67
N TYR A 236 -1.87 -15.06 -8.51
CA TYR A 236 -1.96 -16.04 -7.42
C TYR A 236 -2.84 -17.24 -7.80
N ALA A 237 -3.92 -16.99 -8.58
CA ALA A 237 -4.83 -18.03 -9.05
C ALA A 237 -4.26 -18.85 -10.20
N HIS A 238 -3.54 -18.23 -11.14
CA HIS A 238 -3.18 -18.85 -12.43
C HIS A 238 -1.67 -18.93 -12.69
N ALA A 239 -0.83 -18.28 -11.89
CA ALA A 239 0.63 -18.18 -12.01
C ALA A 239 1.15 -17.54 -13.32
N VAL A 240 0.27 -17.00 -14.16
CA VAL A 240 0.60 -16.33 -15.43
C VAL A 240 -0.31 -15.13 -15.62
N LEU A 241 0.26 -13.98 -16.00
CA LEU A 241 -0.49 -12.81 -16.44
C LEU A 241 -0.47 -12.72 -17.97
N SER A 242 -1.57 -12.27 -18.55
CA SER A 242 -1.75 -12.12 -19.98
C SER A 242 -2.46 -10.82 -20.34
N LYS A 243 -2.39 -10.43 -21.62
CA LYS A 243 -3.11 -9.26 -22.13
C LYS A 243 -4.62 -9.32 -21.85
N LYS A 244 -5.19 -10.53 -21.82
CA LYS A 244 -6.60 -10.77 -21.50
C LYS A 244 -6.97 -10.22 -20.12
N ASP A 245 -6.07 -10.29 -19.14
CA ASP A 245 -6.30 -9.78 -17.78
C ASP A 245 -6.46 -8.25 -17.75
N ILE A 246 -5.90 -7.56 -18.74
CA ILE A 246 -6.12 -6.13 -18.97
C ILE A 246 -7.42 -5.88 -19.74
N GLU A 247 -7.71 -6.70 -20.77
CA GLU A 247 -8.86 -6.53 -21.66
C GLU A 247 -10.21 -6.82 -20.97
N GLU A 248 -10.22 -7.58 -19.89
CA GLU A 248 -11.43 -7.89 -19.11
C GLU A 248 -12.04 -6.67 -18.40
N ASN A 249 -11.30 -5.57 -18.26
CA ASN A 249 -11.74 -4.38 -17.54
C ASN A 249 -11.58 -3.11 -18.37
N ASP A 250 -12.67 -2.42 -18.66
CA ASP A 250 -12.68 -1.16 -19.44
C ASP A 250 -11.73 -0.09 -18.90
N PHE A 251 -11.59 0.01 -17.58
CA PHE A 251 -10.69 0.99 -16.98
C PHE A 251 -9.23 0.65 -17.23
N SER A 252 -8.87 -0.65 -17.19
CA SER A 252 -7.51 -1.12 -17.45
C SER A 252 -7.08 -0.80 -18.88
N MET A 253 -7.95 -1.02 -19.86
CA MET A 253 -7.70 -0.63 -21.25
C MET A 253 -7.46 0.88 -21.40
N LYS A 254 -8.25 1.70 -20.72
CA LYS A 254 -8.07 3.17 -20.71
C LYS A 254 -6.75 3.58 -20.04
N LEU A 255 -6.29 2.83 -19.03
CA LEU A 255 -4.98 3.04 -18.39
C LEU A 255 -3.83 2.92 -19.40
N PHE A 256 -3.92 1.96 -20.32
CA PHE A 256 -2.90 1.69 -21.34
C PHE A 256 -3.12 2.46 -22.65
N ALA A 257 -4.08 3.40 -22.72
CA ALA A 257 -4.33 4.14 -23.95
C ALA A 257 -3.05 4.82 -24.50
N GLY A 258 -2.68 4.48 -25.76
CA GLY A 258 -1.45 4.92 -26.40
C GLY A 258 -0.19 4.15 -25.98
N LYS A 259 -0.33 3.04 -25.25
CA LYS A 259 0.75 2.15 -24.80
C LYS A 259 0.38 0.67 -24.93
N GLU A 260 -0.54 0.37 -25.81
CA GLU A 260 -1.10 -0.97 -26.02
C GLU A 260 -0.03 -1.99 -26.43
N ASP A 261 1.01 -1.53 -27.11
CA ASP A 261 2.19 -2.30 -27.51
C ASP A 261 3.13 -2.66 -26.35
N GLN A 262 3.02 -1.98 -25.21
CA GLN A 262 3.86 -2.22 -24.03
C GLN A 262 3.19 -3.14 -22.99
N VAL A 263 1.92 -3.51 -23.18
CA VAL A 263 1.16 -4.30 -22.20
C VAL A 263 1.90 -5.59 -21.84
N GLU A 264 2.31 -6.38 -22.83
CA GLU A 264 2.96 -7.68 -22.59
C GLU A 264 4.27 -7.53 -21.80
N SER A 265 5.13 -6.59 -22.20
CA SER A 265 6.40 -6.36 -21.50
C SER A 265 6.22 -5.86 -20.05
N ILE A 266 5.18 -5.07 -19.79
CA ILE A 266 4.84 -4.62 -18.44
C ILE A 266 4.32 -5.78 -17.59
N LEU A 267 3.48 -6.65 -18.14
CA LEU A 267 2.97 -7.84 -17.43
C LEU A 267 4.08 -8.85 -17.16
N GLU A 268 5.06 -9.00 -18.06
CA GLU A 268 6.25 -9.82 -17.83
C GLU A 268 7.10 -9.25 -16.66
N GLU A 269 7.35 -7.91 -16.63
CA GLU A 269 8.07 -7.26 -15.53
C GLU A 269 7.36 -7.50 -14.18
N ILE A 270 6.05 -7.35 -14.13
CA ILE A 270 5.22 -7.61 -12.94
C ILE A 270 5.30 -9.10 -12.53
N SER A 271 5.16 -10.01 -13.49
CA SER A 271 5.21 -11.46 -13.21
C SER A 271 6.56 -11.89 -12.67
N CYS A 272 7.66 -11.33 -13.18
CA CYS A 272 9.01 -11.57 -12.66
C CYS A 272 9.12 -11.11 -11.21
N GLU A 273 8.58 -9.94 -10.86
CA GLU A 273 8.62 -9.44 -9.49
C GLU A 273 7.82 -10.33 -8.53
N PHE A 274 6.66 -10.82 -8.96
CA PHE A 274 5.85 -11.76 -8.18
C PHE A 274 6.55 -13.13 -7.96
N CYS A 275 7.39 -13.57 -8.91
CA CYS A 275 8.21 -14.78 -8.75
C CYS A 275 9.29 -14.62 -7.68
N ILE A 276 9.95 -13.46 -7.58
CA ILE A 276 11.03 -13.20 -6.64
C ILE A 276 10.53 -13.19 -5.18
N GLY A 277 9.26 -12.84 -4.97
CA GLY A 277 8.60 -12.83 -3.67
C GLY A 277 8.12 -14.21 -3.17
N LYS A 278 8.36 -15.29 -3.92
CA LYS A 278 8.06 -16.67 -3.52
C LYS A 278 9.23 -17.27 -2.74
#